data_3bdf8191cf6b4707a24fa0d1fbb605ab
#
_entry.id   3bdf8191cf6b4707a24fa0d1fbb605ab
#
_cell.length_a   1.000
_cell.length_b   1.000
_cell.length_c   1.000
_cell.angle_alpha   90.00
_cell.angle_beta   90.00
_cell.angle_gamma   90.00
#
_symmetry.space_group_name_H-M   'P 1'
#
loop_
_entity.id
_entity.type
_entity.pdbx_description
1 polymer ?
#
loop_
_entity_poly.entity_id
_entity_poly.type
_entity_poly.pdbx_seq_one_letter_code
_entity_poly.pdbx_strand_id
1 'polypeptide(L)'
;MMYAKLRAGAKGYDLTIPSQDYTSIMIKQGMVQKIDHSQFPNSKYINPEALEKAKGYDPDMTWSVPYCLAASGISVNKTKVKDYEKSFDIFSRTDLAGHMTMMDDMRVTMGSALKHLGYSLNTTDDKELREAADLIINKWRPNLIKFDAEGYGKSFASGDFWVCDGYAEIVFAEVPEDKHDEVI
;
A
#
# COMPACT_ATOMS: atom_id res chain seq x y z
N MET A 1 7.68 -1.08 13.24
CA MET A 1 7.77 -1.93 12.05
C MET A 1 8.38 -3.28 12.42
N MET A 2 7.75 -4.41 12.04
CA MET A 2 8.12 -5.78 12.41
C MET A 2 9.56 -6.14 11.98
N TYR A 3 9.90 -5.88 10.71
CA TYR A 3 11.22 -6.16 10.16
C TYR A 3 12.38 -5.58 11.03
N ALA A 4 12.28 -4.32 11.45
CA ALA A 4 13.30 -3.69 12.27
C ALA A 4 13.50 -4.40 13.63
N LYS A 5 12.39 -4.85 14.24
CA LYS A 5 12.44 -5.62 15.49
C LYS A 5 13.14 -6.96 15.29
N LEU A 6 12.79 -7.69 14.24
CA LEU A 6 13.39 -8.99 13.92
C LEU A 6 14.88 -8.85 13.59
N ARG A 7 15.25 -7.84 12.81
CA ARG A 7 16.65 -7.54 12.49
C ARG A 7 17.48 -7.17 13.72
N ALA A 8 16.85 -6.54 14.72
CA ALA A 8 17.48 -6.25 16.01
C ALA A 8 17.56 -7.47 16.96
N GLY A 9 17.16 -8.67 16.50
CA GLY A 9 17.25 -9.91 17.27
C GLY A 9 16.07 -10.16 18.20
N ALA A 10 14.92 -9.54 17.98
CA ALA A 10 13.70 -9.84 18.74
C ALA A 10 13.32 -11.32 18.61
N LYS A 11 12.93 -11.93 19.72
CA LYS A 11 12.54 -13.35 19.83
C LYS A 11 11.05 -13.47 20.13
N GLY A 12 10.50 -14.70 19.99
CA GLY A 12 9.10 -15.00 20.31
C GLY A 12 8.16 -14.76 19.13
N TYR A 13 8.68 -14.73 17.90
CA TYR A 13 7.92 -14.70 16.67
C TYR A 13 8.14 -16.00 15.89
N ASP A 14 7.13 -16.86 15.88
CA ASP A 14 7.14 -18.11 15.11
C ASP A 14 6.69 -17.89 13.67
N LEU A 15 5.80 -16.91 13.46
CA LEU A 15 5.24 -16.53 12.17
C LEU A 15 5.16 -15.01 12.05
N THR A 16 5.41 -14.48 10.85
CA THR A 16 5.22 -13.08 10.51
C THR A 16 4.47 -12.93 9.20
N ILE A 17 3.73 -11.83 9.04
CA ILE A 17 2.97 -11.54 7.80
C ILE A 17 3.46 -10.18 7.25
N PRO A 18 4.64 -10.15 6.64
CA PRO A 18 5.17 -8.96 5.99
C PRO A 18 4.60 -8.78 4.59
N SER A 19 4.73 -7.58 4.03
CA SER A 19 4.52 -7.36 2.61
C SER A 19 5.57 -8.09 1.76
N GLN A 20 5.26 -8.30 0.49
CA GLN A 20 6.10 -9.08 -0.45
C GLN A 20 7.53 -8.55 -0.60
N ASP A 21 7.72 -7.24 -0.55
CA ASP A 21 9.02 -6.57 -0.61
C ASP A 21 9.86 -6.91 0.63
N TYR A 22 9.28 -6.80 1.84
CA TYR A 22 9.96 -7.23 3.06
C TYR A 22 10.19 -8.73 3.10
N THR A 23 9.27 -9.55 2.60
CA THR A 23 9.49 -11.00 2.44
C THR A 23 10.75 -11.26 1.60
N SER A 24 10.86 -10.61 0.43
CA SER A 24 12.03 -10.71 -0.44
C SER A 24 13.35 -10.31 0.26
N ILE A 25 13.32 -9.24 1.05
CA ILE A 25 14.48 -8.79 1.84
C ILE A 25 14.84 -9.82 2.90
N MET A 26 13.85 -10.33 3.63
CA MET A 26 14.06 -11.31 4.71
C MET A 26 14.62 -12.64 4.19
N ILE A 27 14.15 -13.09 3.01
CA ILE A 27 14.71 -14.26 2.32
C ILE A 27 16.20 -14.03 2.00
N LYS A 28 16.53 -12.91 1.36
CA LYS A 28 17.91 -12.57 0.99
C LYS A 28 18.85 -12.44 2.21
N GLN A 29 18.33 -12.08 3.37
CA GLN A 29 19.07 -11.92 4.61
C GLN A 29 19.08 -13.19 5.47
N GLY A 30 18.49 -14.30 5.03
CA GLY A 30 18.42 -15.54 5.79
C GLY A 30 17.62 -15.44 7.10
N MET A 31 16.64 -14.55 7.15
CA MET A 31 15.81 -14.30 8.35
C MET A 31 14.59 -15.22 8.44
N VAL A 32 14.32 -16.01 7.41
CA VAL A 32 13.19 -16.94 7.32
C VAL A 32 13.68 -18.35 7.08
N GLN A 33 12.91 -19.34 7.52
CA GLN A 33 13.18 -20.76 7.32
C GLN A 33 12.44 -21.29 6.11
N LYS A 34 12.96 -22.36 5.50
CA LYS A 34 12.25 -23.08 4.44
C LYS A 34 11.01 -23.75 4.98
N ILE A 35 9.96 -23.74 4.19
CA ILE A 35 8.68 -24.38 4.48
C ILE A 35 8.77 -25.86 4.08
N ASP A 36 8.33 -26.74 4.97
CA ASP A 36 8.11 -28.14 4.64
C ASP A 36 6.70 -28.29 4.04
N HIS A 37 6.63 -28.39 2.73
CA HIS A 37 5.36 -28.52 1.98
C HIS A 37 4.53 -29.74 2.37
N SER A 38 5.14 -30.80 2.90
CA SER A 38 4.41 -31.99 3.34
C SER A 38 3.45 -31.69 4.51
N GLN A 39 3.71 -30.63 5.26
CA GLN A 39 2.89 -30.18 6.39
C GLN A 39 1.77 -29.19 5.97
N PHE A 40 1.71 -28.84 4.70
CA PHE A 40 0.72 -27.90 4.14
C PHE A 40 -0.21 -28.53 3.11
N PRO A 41 -1.04 -29.54 3.47
CA PRO A 41 -1.91 -30.23 2.54
C PRO A 41 -2.96 -29.31 1.91
N ASN A 42 -3.26 -28.18 2.55
CA ASN A 42 -4.23 -27.18 2.09
C ASN A 42 -3.64 -26.18 1.09
N SER A 43 -2.35 -26.23 0.78
CA SER A 43 -1.72 -25.35 -0.23
C SER A 43 -2.40 -25.43 -1.60
N LYS A 44 -3.02 -26.58 -1.93
CA LYS A 44 -3.81 -26.79 -3.16
C LYS A 44 -5.04 -25.88 -3.29
N TYR A 45 -5.49 -25.24 -2.22
CA TYR A 45 -6.64 -24.31 -2.22
C TYR A 45 -6.21 -22.83 -2.31
N ILE A 46 -4.92 -22.53 -2.37
CA ILE A 46 -4.46 -21.18 -2.54
C ILE A 46 -4.92 -20.65 -3.90
N ASN A 47 -5.40 -19.41 -3.92
CA ASN A 47 -5.84 -18.77 -5.15
C ASN A 47 -4.70 -18.76 -6.19
N PRO A 48 -4.93 -19.29 -7.42
CA PRO A 48 -3.91 -19.33 -8.47
C PRO A 48 -3.34 -17.95 -8.83
N GLU A 49 -4.14 -16.88 -8.76
CA GLU A 49 -3.66 -15.50 -8.99
C GLU A 49 -2.65 -15.08 -7.94
N ALA A 50 -2.89 -15.42 -6.67
CA ALA A 50 -1.96 -15.14 -5.59
C ALA A 50 -0.63 -15.88 -5.79
N LEU A 51 -0.68 -17.14 -6.24
CA LEU A 51 0.51 -17.91 -6.57
C LEU A 51 1.29 -17.29 -7.74
N GLU A 52 0.59 -16.86 -8.79
CA GLU A 52 1.24 -16.22 -9.92
C GLU A 52 1.97 -14.93 -9.52
N LYS A 53 1.34 -14.09 -8.69
CA LYS A 53 1.96 -12.87 -8.18
C LYS A 53 3.14 -13.16 -7.23
N ALA A 54 3.09 -14.25 -6.47
CA ALA A 54 4.17 -14.66 -5.58
C ALA A 54 5.45 -15.08 -6.31
N LYS A 55 5.36 -15.52 -7.55
CA LYS A 55 6.52 -15.94 -8.36
C LYS A 55 7.60 -14.87 -8.48
N GLY A 56 7.23 -13.60 -8.37
CA GLY A 56 8.16 -12.49 -8.43
C GLY A 56 9.17 -12.44 -7.27
N TYR A 57 8.88 -13.10 -6.14
CA TYR A 57 9.74 -13.07 -4.95
C TYR A 57 10.00 -14.45 -4.32
N ASP A 58 9.10 -15.40 -4.47
CA ASP A 58 9.23 -16.78 -3.95
C ASP A 58 8.45 -17.77 -4.86
N PRO A 59 9.00 -18.12 -6.05
CA PRO A 59 8.26 -18.81 -7.11
C PRO A 59 7.71 -20.17 -6.71
N ASP A 60 8.37 -20.85 -5.77
CA ASP A 60 8.03 -22.21 -5.36
C ASP A 60 7.42 -22.26 -3.94
N MET A 61 7.06 -21.11 -3.37
CA MET A 61 6.64 -21.02 -1.96
C MET A 61 7.65 -21.68 -1.00
N THR A 62 8.92 -21.58 -1.31
CA THR A 62 9.99 -22.21 -0.49
C THR A 62 10.09 -21.58 0.90
N TRP A 63 9.75 -20.30 1.02
CA TRP A 63 9.99 -19.48 2.20
C TRP A 63 8.73 -18.81 2.75
N SER A 64 7.69 -18.70 1.94
CA SER A 64 6.48 -17.96 2.27
C SER A 64 5.23 -18.58 1.65
N VAL A 65 4.07 -18.26 2.22
CA VAL A 65 2.75 -18.62 1.66
C VAL A 65 1.97 -17.32 1.46
N PRO A 66 1.40 -17.07 0.27
CA PRO A 66 0.54 -15.92 0.03
C PRO A 66 -0.66 -15.95 1.00
N TYR A 67 -0.89 -14.84 1.71
CA TYR A 67 -1.97 -14.72 2.69
C TYR A 67 -3.15 -13.93 2.13
N CYS A 68 -2.90 -12.73 1.60
CA CYS A 68 -3.92 -11.91 0.97
C CYS A 68 -3.35 -11.09 -0.18
N LEU A 69 -4.22 -10.65 -1.07
CA LEU A 69 -3.94 -9.65 -2.09
C LEU A 69 -4.68 -8.39 -1.72
N ALA A 70 -3.99 -7.26 -1.78
CA ALA A 70 -4.57 -5.95 -1.58
C ALA A 70 -4.15 -5.02 -2.71
N ALA A 71 -4.97 -4.02 -3.00
CA ALA A 71 -4.67 -2.98 -3.96
C ALA A 71 -4.82 -1.62 -3.29
N SER A 72 -3.79 -0.80 -3.38
CA SER A 72 -3.89 0.61 -3.02
C SER A 72 -4.49 1.42 -4.17
N GLY A 73 -5.19 2.47 -3.82
CA GLY A 73 -5.83 3.38 -4.76
C GLY A 73 -6.28 4.65 -4.09
N ILE A 74 -7.06 5.44 -4.79
CA ILE A 74 -7.56 6.71 -4.30
C ILE A 74 -9.02 6.55 -3.89
N SER A 75 -9.34 6.88 -2.64
CA SER A 75 -10.73 7.02 -2.18
C SER A 75 -11.09 8.49 -2.16
N VAL A 76 -12.24 8.83 -2.75
CA VAL A 76 -12.75 10.22 -2.86
C VAL A 76 -14.14 10.30 -2.28
N ASN A 77 -14.38 11.26 -1.38
CA ASN A 77 -15.71 11.58 -0.89
C ASN A 77 -16.45 12.45 -1.93
N LYS A 78 -17.38 11.84 -2.65
CA LYS A 78 -18.16 12.50 -3.73
C LYS A 78 -19.08 13.62 -3.23
N THR A 79 -19.40 13.67 -1.95
CA THR A 79 -20.20 14.76 -1.41
C THR A 79 -19.40 16.04 -1.25
N LYS A 80 -18.09 15.92 -1.05
CA LYS A 80 -17.15 17.02 -0.84
C LYS A 80 -16.37 17.39 -2.08
N VAL A 81 -16.00 16.42 -2.91
CA VAL A 81 -15.22 16.61 -4.14
C VAL A 81 -16.09 16.28 -5.34
N LYS A 82 -16.51 17.28 -6.11
CA LYS A 82 -17.46 17.13 -7.23
C LYS A 82 -16.75 16.88 -8.56
N ASP A 83 -15.81 17.74 -8.90
CA ASP A 83 -15.14 17.73 -10.19
C ASP A 83 -13.72 17.18 -10.03
N TYR A 84 -13.52 15.91 -10.35
CA TYR A 84 -12.21 15.29 -10.30
C TYR A 84 -12.04 14.25 -11.41
N GLU A 85 -10.82 14.14 -11.89
CA GLU A 85 -10.41 13.05 -12.76
C GLU A 85 -9.93 11.87 -11.91
N LYS A 86 -10.11 10.63 -12.43
CA LYS A 86 -9.61 9.40 -11.78
C LYS A 86 -8.09 9.29 -11.99
N SER A 87 -7.35 10.20 -11.39
CA SER A 87 -5.91 10.35 -11.53
C SER A 87 -5.29 10.75 -10.21
N PHE A 88 -4.03 10.36 -10.00
CA PHE A 88 -3.22 10.83 -8.87
C PHE A 88 -2.96 12.34 -8.91
N ASP A 89 -3.23 13.02 -10.03
CA ASP A 89 -3.12 14.47 -10.10
C ASP A 89 -4.07 15.20 -9.13
N ILE A 90 -5.07 14.51 -8.61
CA ILE A 90 -5.96 15.02 -7.55
C ILE A 90 -5.16 15.56 -6.35
N PHE A 91 -3.99 14.98 -6.04
CA PHE A 91 -3.13 15.43 -4.95
C PHE A 91 -2.37 16.74 -5.26
N SER A 92 -2.36 17.18 -6.52
CA SER A 92 -1.84 18.50 -6.93
C SER A 92 -2.86 19.64 -6.72
N ARG A 93 -4.12 19.32 -6.40
CA ARG A 93 -5.19 20.31 -6.25
C ARG A 93 -5.08 21.10 -4.97
N THR A 94 -4.83 22.39 -5.12
CA THR A 94 -4.67 23.33 -3.98
C THR A 94 -6.00 23.69 -3.31
N ASP A 95 -7.13 23.57 -4.03
CA ASP A 95 -8.47 23.79 -3.47
C ASP A 95 -8.92 22.68 -2.51
N LEU A 96 -8.26 21.53 -2.54
CA LEU A 96 -8.45 20.41 -1.60
C LEU A 96 -7.38 20.38 -0.48
N ALA A 97 -6.48 21.37 -0.46
CA ALA A 97 -5.41 21.42 0.54
C ALA A 97 -5.97 21.39 1.96
N GLY A 98 -5.35 20.60 2.83
CA GLY A 98 -5.81 20.40 4.19
C GLY A 98 -6.93 19.35 4.35
N HIS A 99 -7.32 18.63 3.26
CA HIS A 99 -8.31 17.57 3.30
C HIS A 99 -7.85 16.28 2.59
N MET A 100 -6.55 16.17 2.36
CA MET A 100 -5.98 15.01 1.66
C MET A 100 -4.90 14.33 2.50
N THR A 101 -4.78 13.02 2.35
CA THR A 101 -3.71 12.21 2.92
C THR A 101 -3.22 11.17 1.93
N MET A 102 -1.95 10.80 2.05
CA MET A 102 -1.36 9.63 1.37
C MET A 102 -0.82 8.65 2.42
N MET A 103 -0.61 7.41 2.00
CA MET A 103 -0.05 6.37 2.89
C MET A 103 1.31 6.79 3.46
N ASP A 104 1.49 6.59 4.76
CA ASP A 104 2.82 6.61 5.40
C ASP A 104 3.55 5.28 5.10
N ASP A 105 3.67 5.00 3.81
CA ASP A 105 4.41 3.89 3.24
C ASP A 105 5.17 4.37 2.01
N MET A 106 6.50 4.34 2.12
CA MET A 106 7.38 4.82 1.06
C MET A 106 7.15 4.09 -0.27
N ARG A 107 6.91 2.79 -0.22
CA ARG A 107 6.72 1.98 -1.43
C ARG A 107 5.40 2.32 -2.14
N VAL A 108 4.34 2.50 -1.38
CA VAL A 108 3.02 2.88 -1.92
C VAL A 108 3.07 4.29 -2.48
N THR A 109 3.52 5.26 -1.69
CA THR A 109 3.53 6.68 -2.09
C THR A 109 4.45 6.94 -3.28
N MET A 110 5.67 6.38 -3.28
CA MET A 110 6.57 6.47 -4.45
C MET A 110 5.99 5.74 -5.66
N GLY A 111 5.37 4.58 -5.44
CA GLY A 111 4.70 3.83 -6.48
C GLY A 111 3.57 4.62 -7.14
N SER A 112 2.75 5.31 -6.36
CA SER A 112 1.69 6.20 -6.87
C SER A 112 2.25 7.31 -7.76
N ALA A 113 3.35 7.94 -7.36
CA ALA A 113 4.01 8.97 -8.15
C ALA A 113 4.65 8.42 -9.43
N LEU A 114 5.35 7.29 -9.34
CA LEU A 114 5.92 6.61 -10.51
C LEU A 114 4.83 6.24 -11.52
N LYS A 115 3.73 5.67 -11.05
CA LYS A 115 2.59 5.33 -11.91
C LYS A 115 1.97 6.56 -12.59
N HIS A 116 1.81 7.65 -11.84
CA HIS A 116 1.32 8.93 -12.38
C HIS A 116 2.22 9.44 -13.51
N LEU A 117 3.54 9.34 -13.34
CA LEU A 117 4.52 9.73 -14.36
C LEU A 117 4.67 8.73 -15.52
N GLY A 118 3.98 7.58 -15.47
CA GLY A 118 4.07 6.54 -16.50
C GLY A 118 5.26 5.60 -16.36
N TYR A 119 5.95 5.63 -15.22
CA TYR A 119 7.11 4.78 -14.94
C TYR A 119 6.71 3.44 -14.32
N SER A 120 7.66 2.49 -14.36
CA SER A 120 7.49 1.21 -13.66
C SER A 120 7.51 1.41 -12.15
N LEU A 121 6.58 0.74 -11.44
CA LEU A 121 6.59 0.69 -9.96
C LEU A 121 7.85 0.03 -9.39
N ASN A 122 8.58 -0.71 -10.21
CA ASN A 122 9.79 -1.44 -9.84
C ASN A 122 11.06 -0.85 -10.49
N THR A 123 10.97 0.39 -10.97
CA THR A 123 12.15 1.05 -11.52
C THR A 123 13.26 1.18 -10.49
N THR A 124 14.50 1.09 -10.97
CA THR A 124 15.72 1.39 -10.21
C THR A 124 16.50 2.53 -10.86
N ASP A 125 15.90 3.20 -11.85
CA ASP A 125 16.50 4.36 -12.49
C ASP A 125 16.45 5.58 -11.56
N ASP A 126 17.63 6.13 -11.26
CA ASP A 126 17.76 7.25 -10.33
C ASP A 126 17.03 8.52 -10.80
N LYS A 127 16.93 8.73 -12.12
CA LYS A 127 16.23 9.89 -12.67
C LYS A 127 14.73 9.76 -12.44
N GLU A 128 14.14 8.61 -12.78
CA GLU A 128 12.71 8.34 -12.56
C GLU A 128 12.34 8.44 -11.08
N LEU A 129 13.18 7.88 -10.19
CA LEU A 129 12.99 7.97 -8.75
C LEU A 129 13.05 9.42 -8.23
N ARG A 130 13.97 10.24 -8.75
CA ARG A 130 14.06 11.66 -8.40
C ARG A 130 12.85 12.44 -8.88
N GLU A 131 12.40 12.24 -10.11
CA GLU A 131 11.22 12.89 -10.66
C GLU A 131 9.96 12.56 -9.83
N ALA A 132 9.81 11.30 -9.42
CA ALA A 132 8.72 10.88 -8.53
C ALA A 132 8.81 11.54 -7.14
N ALA A 133 9.99 11.60 -6.55
CA ALA A 133 10.22 12.27 -5.28
C ALA A 133 9.95 13.78 -5.38
N ASP A 134 10.40 14.43 -6.44
CA ASP A 134 10.16 15.85 -6.69
C ASP A 134 8.67 16.18 -6.84
N LEU A 135 7.91 15.31 -7.53
CA LEU A 135 6.45 15.42 -7.64
C LEU A 135 5.80 15.37 -6.26
N ILE A 136 6.16 14.38 -5.45
CA ILE A 136 5.61 14.23 -4.09
C ILE A 136 5.96 15.46 -3.24
N ILE A 137 7.22 15.83 -3.19
CA ILE A 137 7.72 16.88 -2.28
C ILE A 137 7.17 18.25 -2.67
N ASN A 138 7.19 18.58 -3.96
CA ASN A 138 6.94 19.94 -4.43
C ASN A 138 5.49 20.18 -4.86
N LYS A 139 4.72 19.13 -5.20
CA LYS A 139 3.35 19.28 -5.71
C LYS A 139 2.31 18.67 -4.78
N TRP A 140 2.52 17.45 -4.27
CA TRP A 140 1.52 16.75 -3.50
C TRP A 140 1.58 17.08 -2.01
N ARG A 141 2.76 16.94 -1.39
CA ARG A 141 2.97 17.16 0.04
C ARG A 141 2.44 18.51 0.57
N PRO A 142 2.57 19.64 -0.13
CA PRO A 142 2.03 20.92 0.35
C PRO A 142 0.52 20.91 0.58
N ASN A 143 -0.22 20.02 -0.11
CA ASN A 143 -1.67 19.92 -0.03
C ASN A 143 -2.14 18.87 0.99
N LEU A 144 -1.23 17.99 1.46
CA LEU A 144 -1.57 16.96 2.42
C LEU A 144 -1.61 17.49 3.85
N ILE A 145 -2.54 16.97 4.65
CA ILE A 145 -2.50 17.19 6.11
C ILE A 145 -1.29 16.46 6.70
N LYS A 146 -1.12 15.19 6.31
CA LYS A 146 -0.07 14.29 6.79
C LYS A 146 0.05 13.09 5.86
N PHE A 147 1.07 12.27 6.06
CA PHE A 147 1.08 10.87 5.64
C PHE A 147 0.47 10.05 6.78
N ASP A 148 -0.41 9.09 6.46
CA ASP A 148 -1.12 8.28 7.45
C ASP A 148 -1.32 6.85 6.96
N ALA A 149 -0.86 5.86 7.72
CA ALA A 149 -1.02 4.44 7.39
C ALA A 149 -2.07 3.73 8.25
N GLU A 150 -2.53 4.34 9.34
CA GLU A 150 -3.37 3.65 10.34
C GLU A 150 -4.74 4.31 10.55
N GLY A 151 -4.77 5.65 10.55
CA GLY A 151 -5.97 6.42 10.93
C GLY A 151 -6.79 6.95 9.76
N TYR A 152 -6.32 6.83 8.53
CA TYR A 152 -6.93 7.51 7.39
C TYR A 152 -8.38 7.09 7.11
N GLY A 153 -8.75 5.84 7.33
CA GLY A 153 -10.14 5.38 7.15
C GLY A 153 -11.10 6.08 8.11
N LYS A 154 -10.74 6.18 9.39
CA LYS A 154 -11.55 6.89 10.40
C LYS A 154 -11.67 8.37 10.09
N SER A 155 -10.56 9.02 9.72
CA SER A 155 -10.53 10.43 9.35
C SER A 155 -11.30 10.71 8.06
N PHE A 156 -11.36 9.76 7.13
CA PHE A 156 -12.23 9.85 5.95
C PHE A 156 -13.71 9.72 6.34
N ALA A 157 -14.07 8.74 7.16
CA ALA A 157 -15.45 8.54 7.62
C ALA A 157 -15.97 9.72 8.45
N SER A 158 -15.12 10.36 9.28
CA SER A 158 -15.47 11.58 10.01
C SER A 158 -15.62 12.82 9.14
N GLY A 159 -15.04 12.79 7.91
CA GLY A 159 -15.07 13.93 6.98
C GLY A 159 -13.87 14.88 7.14
N ASP A 160 -12.87 14.54 7.94
CA ASP A 160 -11.62 15.30 8.06
C ASP A 160 -10.80 15.17 6.77
N PHE A 161 -10.75 13.95 6.19
CA PHE A 161 -10.16 13.70 4.88
C PHE A 161 -11.26 13.53 3.82
N TRP A 162 -11.06 14.16 2.68
CA TRP A 162 -11.93 14.04 1.51
C TRP A 162 -11.33 13.18 0.42
N VAL A 163 -10.00 13.06 0.42
CA VAL A 163 -9.23 12.25 -0.51
C VAL A 163 -8.14 11.50 0.26
N CYS A 164 -8.09 10.19 0.07
CA CYS A 164 -7.07 9.32 0.66
C CYS A 164 -6.42 8.44 -0.41
N ASP A 165 -5.08 8.36 -0.42
CA ASP A 165 -4.37 7.24 -1.06
C ASP A 165 -4.16 6.15 -0.02
N GLY A 166 -4.62 4.94 -0.31
CA GLY A 166 -4.52 3.81 0.61
C GLY A 166 -5.33 2.59 0.16
N TYR A 167 -5.59 1.70 1.08
CA TYR A 167 -6.41 0.52 0.84
C TYR A 167 -7.89 0.87 1.00
N ALA A 168 -8.68 0.66 -0.06
CA ALA A 168 -10.09 1.04 -0.07
C ALA A 168 -10.92 0.31 0.99
N GLU A 169 -10.59 -0.97 1.28
CA GLU A 169 -11.26 -1.76 2.30
C GLU A 169 -11.16 -1.13 3.70
N ILE A 170 -10.09 -0.41 4.01
CA ILE A 170 -9.95 0.31 5.28
C ILE A 170 -10.91 1.50 5.35
N VAL A 171 -11.11 2.20 4.22
CA VAL A 171 -12.09 3.30 4.15
C VAL A 171 -13.51 2.75 4.27
N PHE A 172 -13.84 1.71 3.49
CA PHE A 172 -15.18 1.11 3.52
C PHE A 172 -15.53 0.42 4.83
N ALA A 173 -14.54 -0.05 5.60
CA ALA A 173 -14.79 -0.60 6.93
C ALA A 173 -15.22 0.45 7.97
N GLU A 174 -14.85 1.71 7.78
CA GLU A 174 -15.16 2.80 8.70
C GLU A 174 -16.34 3.66 8.24
N VAL A 175 -16.63 3.72 6.94
CA VAL A 175 -17.78 4.45 6.38
C VAL A 175 -19.05 3.60 6.56
N PRO A 176 -20.16 4.14 7.10
CA PRO A 176 -21.43 3.43 7.20
C PRO A 176 -21.91 2.90 5.83
N GLU A 177 -22.48 1.70 5.80
CA GLU A 177 -22.90 1.03 4.56
C GLU A 177 -23.87 1.87 3.72
N ASP A 178 -24.78 2.59 4.35
CA ASP A 178 -25.75 3.49 3.69
C ASP A 178 -25.09 4.71 3.02
N LYS A 179 -23.79 4.93 3.26
CA LYS A 179 -22.97 6.00 2.66
C LYS A 179 -21.90 5.49 1.69
N HIS A 180 -21.84 4.20 1.45
CA HIS A 180 -20.83 3.64 0.53
C HIS A 180 -20.95 4.23 -0.87
N ASP A 181 -22.15 4.62 -1.31
CA ASP A 181 -22.37 5.30 -2.60
C ASP A 181 -21.74 6.71 -2.67
N GLU A 182 -21.39 7.29 -1.53
CA GLU A 182 -20.71 8.59 -1.45
C GLU A 182 -19.19 8.48 -1.65
N VAL A 183 -18.66 7.26 -1.70
CA VAL A 183 -17.23 6.95 -1.86
C VAL A 183 -16.97 6.39 -3.25
N ILE A 184 -15.82 6.68 -3.82
CA ILE A 184 -15.29 6.07 -5.04
C ILE A 184 -13.81 5.79 -4.88
#